data_eedb5252a959c2645ca556bfe9839a72
#
_entry.id   eedb5252a959c2645ca556bfe9839a72
#
_cell.length_a   1.000
_cell.length_b   1.000
_cell.length_c   1.000
_cell.angle_alpha   90.00
_cell.angle_beta   90.00
_cell.angle_gamma   90.00
#
_symmetry.space_group_name_H-M   'P 1'
#
loop_
_entity.id
_entity.type
_entity.pdbx_description
1 polymer ?
#
loop_
_entity_poly.entity_id
_entity_poly.type
_entity_poly.pdbx_seq_one_letter_code
_entity_poly.pdbx_strand_id
1 'polypeptide(L)'
;KQGVKPNWPTIREIEVWGWDPLVCHRLRQIGAPESLLRTQEAIANIRTLSSRQTAVALLRELRTTLADITFGESAFCRTIDEAQNYVKSYEAVLYKAPWSCSGRGVFSSGLDRVRKIIHEQGGIAVEPFFAHDQDFAMEFYCRADAVVYEGLSVFRTDAAGHYLGNLLDDQARLQTHLNVAPEHLTLVRKQLEKALEKLLIGKYIGPVGVDMMVARQKIHPCVEINLRNTMGRCALFIYKAKPRPGFFSLLNKDGQIFPLITPIS
;
A
#
# COMPACT_ATOMS: atom_id res chain seq x y z
N LYS A 1 25.70 -13.47 13.75
CA LYS A 1 26.78 -12.82 12.99
C LYS A 1 26.87 -11.40 13.50
N GLN A 2 28.01 -10.97 14.07
CA GLN A 2 28.27 -9.57 14.39
C GLN A 2 28.21 -8.79 13.09
N GLY A 3 27.22 -7.91 12.95
CA GLY A 3 27.08 -7.08 11.76
C GLY A 3 28.28 -6.14 11.63
N VAL A 4 28.76 -5.94 10.41
CA VAL A 4 29.77 -4.93 10.11
C VAL A 4 29.21 -3.56 10.56
N LYS A 5 29.96 -2.84 11.42
CA LYS A 5 29.56 -1.48 11.80
C LYS A 5 29.61 -0.57 10.58
N PRO A 6 28.55 0.20 10.32
CA PRO A 6 28.55 1.12 9.18
C PRO A 6 29.64 2.19 9.30
N ASN A 7 30.29 2.52 8.19
CA ASN A 7 31.18 3.68 8.12
C ASN A 7 30.35 4.92 7.81
N TRP A 8 29.73 5.51 8.82
CA TRP A 8 28.76 6.62 8.68
C TRP A 8 29.27 7.79 7.83
N PRO A 9 30.56 8.23 7.91
CA PRO A 9 31.06 9.34 7.08
C PRO A 9 30.96 9.10 5.56
N THR A 10 30.89 7.83 5.12
CA THR A 10 30.79 7.50 3.69
C THR A 10 29.36 7.28 3.21
N ILE A 11 28.39 7.16 4.14
CA ILE A 11 26.99 6.92 3.82
C ILE A 11 26.33 8.25 3.47
N ARG A 12 25.65 8.30 2.33
CA ARG A 12 24.91 9.48 1.85
C ARG A 12 23.42 9.39 2.09
N GLU A 13 22.90 8.17 2.12
CA GLU A 13 21.47 7.92 2.26
C GLU A 13 21.23 6.59 2.99
N ILE A 14 20.13 6.50 3.72
CA ILE A 14 19.65 5.27 4.34
C ILE A 14 18.29 4.96 3.72
N GLU A 15 18.19 3.82 3.07
CA GLU A 15 16.92 3.26 2.65
C GLU A 15 16.46 2.20 3.68
N VAL A 16 15.23 2.33 4.16
CA VAL A 16 14.59 1.42 5.10
C VAL A 16 13.33 0.85 4.49
N TRP A 17 12.81 -0.21 5.07
CA TRP A 17 11.50 -0.73 4.65
C TRP A 17 10.40 0.33 4.75
N GLY A 18 10.34 1.03 5.86
CA GLY A 18 9.46 2.16 6.12
C GLY A 18 9.99 2.97 7.29
N TRP A 19 9.81 4.28 7.23
CA TRP A 19 10.22 5.18 8.27
C TRP A 19 9.15 5.28 9.36
N ASP A 20 9.56 5.03 10.60
CA ASP A 20 8.77 5.20 11.82
C ASP A 20 9.66 5.60 13.00
N PRO A 21 9.10 5.96 14.17
CA PRO A 21 9.89 6.34 15.34
C PRO A 21 10.83 5.23 15.82
N LEU A 22 10.43 3.95 15.71
CA LEU A 22 11.24 2.82 16.16
C LEU A 22 12.46 2.62 15.25
N VAL A 23 12.27 2.73 13.94
CA VAL A 23 13.37 2.65 12.96
C VAL A 23 14.37 3.78 13.22
N CYS A 24 13.92 5.02 13.41
CA CYS A 24 14.81 6.14 13.75
C CYS A 24 15.56 5.89 15.07
N HIS A 25 14.88 5.38 16.09
CA HIS A 25 15.50 5.03 17.37
C HIS A 25 16.60 3.97 17.20
N ARG A 26 16.31 2.88 16.48
CA ARG A 26 17.28 1.80 16.23
C ARG A 26 18.51 2.28 15.42
N LEU A 27 18.29 3.14 14.45
CA LEU A 27 19.39 3.74 13.66
C LEU A 27 20.29 4.62 14.55
N ARG A 28 19.73 5.42 15.46
CA ARG A 28 20.51 6.17 16.46
C ARG A 28 21.34 5.26 17.35
N GLN A 29 20.76 4.15 17.81
CA GLN A 29 21.49 3.18 18.67
C GLN A 29 22.74 2.59 17.98
N ILE A 30 22.73 2.49 16.67
CA ILE A 30 23.91 2.03 15.90
C ILE A 30 24.79 3.16 15.39
N GLY A 31 24.54 4.41 15.85
CA GLY A 31 25.36 5.58 15.59
C GLY A 31 25.07 6.32 14.30
N ALA A 32 23.90 6.16 13.69
CA ALA A 32 23.50 6.91 12.50
C ALA A 32 23.43 8.42 12.81
N PRO A 33 24.04 9.29 12.00
CA PRO A 33 23.95 10.73 12.18
C PRO A 33 22.52 11.23 11.92
N GLU A 34 22.09 12.25 12.69
CA GLU A 34 20.74 12.83 12.57
C GLU A 34 20.43 13.36 11.15
N SER A 35 21.45 13.82 10.42
CA SER A 35 21.30 14.28 9.03
C SER A 35 20.82 13.20 8.05
N LEU A 36 20.97 11.93 8.40
CA LEU A 36 20.50 10.79 7.61
C LEU A 36 19.13 10.25 8.07
N LEU A 37 18.59 10.78 9.18
CA LEU A 37 17.31 10.35 9.72
C LEU A 37 16.17 11.26 9.27
N ARG A 38 14.95 10.75 9.32
CA ARG A 38 13.77 11.58 9.08
C ARG A 38 13.43 12.40 10.34
N THR A 39 13.03 13.65 10.12
CA THR A 39 12.57 14.53 11.20
C THR A 39 11.25 14.01 11.83
N GLN A 40 10.92 14.46 13.02
CA GLN A 40 9.63 14.13 13.66
C GLN A 40 8.44 14.57 12.80
N GLU A 41 8.54 15.73 12.15
CA GLU A 41 7.53 16.24 11.24
C GLU A 41 7.35 15.32 10.03
N ALA A 42 8.45 14.87 9.40
CA ALA A 42 8.40 13.93 8.30
C ALA A 42 7.74 12.59 8.71
N ILE A 43 8.04 12.09 9.90
CA ILE A 43 7.40 10.87 10.44
C ILE A 43 5.90 11.09 10.69
N ALA A 44 5.50 12.24 11.24
CA ALA A 44 4.09 12.60 11.44
C ALA A 44 3.33 12.71 10.10
N ASN A 45 3.97 13.30 9.08
CA ASN A 45 3.43 13.37 7.72
C ASN A 45 3.21 11.96 7.13
N ILE A 46 4.21 11.07 7.24
CA ILE A 46 4.09 9.68 6.77
C ILE A 46 2.89 9.01 7.46
N ARG A 47 2.76 9.14 8.76
CA ARG A 47 1.65 8.56 9.52
C ARG A 47 0.30 9.09 9.04
N THR A 48 0.17 10.39 8.87
CA THR A 48 -1.09 11.02 8.42
C THR A 48 -1.45 10.60 7.00
N LEU A 49 -0.49 10.69 6.10
CA LEU A 49 -0.69 10.41 4.66
C LEU A 49 -0.92 8.93 4.36
N SER A 50 -0.39 8.01 5.18
CA SER A 50 -0.64 6.57 5.07
C SER A 50 -1.90 6.09 5.78
N SER A 51 -2.69 7.00 6.37
CA SER A 51 -3.97 6.66 6.99
C SER A 51 -5.00 6.24 5.93
N ARG A 52 -5.88 5.32 6.28
CA ARG A 52 -7.04 4.97 5.44
C ARG A 52 -7.97 6.15 5.18
N GLN A 53 -7.96 7.18 6.01
CA GLN A 53 -8.68 8.43 5.72
C GLN A 53 -8.17 9.07 4.41
N THR A 54 -6.86 9.05 4.19
CA THR A 54 -6.23 9.56 2.96
C THR A 54 -6.62 8.70 1.76
N ALA A 55 -6.61 7.36 1.91
CA ALA A 55 -7.02 6.45 0.85
C ALA A 55 -8.50 6.66 0.46
N VAL A 56 -9.40 6.87 1.42
CA VAL A 56 -10.83 7.18 1.18
C VAL A 56 -10.98 8.49 0.39
N ALA A 57 -10.22 9.53 0.72
CA ALA A 57 -10.24 10.80 0.00
C ALA A 57 -9.72 10.66 -1.44
N LEU A 58 -8.61 9.94 -1.62
CA LEU A 58 -8.02 9.66 -2.93
C LEU A 58 -8.95 8.80 -3.80
N LEU A 59 -9.56 7.75 -3.24
CA LEU A 59 -10.56 6.94 -3.92
C LEU A 59 -11.69 7.80 -4.47
N ARG A 60 -12.23 8.69 -3.66
CA ARG A 60 -13.32 9.60 -4.06
C ARG A 60 -12.91 10.51 -5.21
N GLU A 61 -11.70 11.12 -5.14
CA GLU A 61 -11.16 11.99 -6.20
C GLU A 61 -11.01 11.22 -7.53
N LEU A 62 -10.40 10.03 -7.50
CA LEU A 62 -10.21 9.19 -8.67
C LEU A 62 -11.55 8.71 -9.27
N ARG A 63 -12.49 8.31 -8.42
CA ARG A 63 -13.84 7.89 -8.84
C ARG A 63 -14.63 8.99 -9.51
N THR A 64 -14.50 10.24 -9.04
CA THR A 64 -15.17 11.39 -9.66
C THR A 64 -14.67 11.63 -11.08
N THR A 65 -13.38 11.41 -11.33
CA THR A 65 -12.76 11.66 -12.64
C THR A 65 -12.90 10.49 -13.61
N LEU A 66 -12.93 9.25 -13.08
CA LEU A 66 -12.84 8.01 -13.86
C LEU A 66 -14.03 7.06 -13.59
N ALA A 67 -15.25 7.61 -13.40
CA ALA A 67 -16.43 6.84 -12.96
C ALA A 67 -16.75 5.63 -13.85
N ASP A 68 -16.60 5.76 -15.16
CA ASP A 68 -16.99 4.71 -16.13
C ASP A 68 -16.11 3.45 -16.05
N ILE A 69 -14.82 3.64 -15.74
CA ILE A 69 -13.81 2.56 -15.74
C ILE A 69 -13.39 2.12 -14.35
N THR A 70 -13.90 2.77 -13.32
CA THR A 70 -13.57 2.48 -11.92
C THR A 70 -14.81 2.09 -11.11
N PHE A 71 -14.59 1.43 -9.98
CA PHE A 71 -15.61 1.11 -8.98
C PHE A 71 -15.04 1.32 -7.57
N GLY A 72 -15.84 1.03 -6.58
CA GLY A 72 -15.46 1.14 -5.19
C GLY A 72 -15.97 2.43 -4.54
N GLU A 73 -16.23 2.31 -3.27
CA GLU A 73 -16.57 3.43 -2.39
C GLU A 73 -16.14 3.09 -0.97
N SER A 74 -15.87 4.11 -0.19
CA SER A 74 -15.50 3.97 1.20
C SER A 74 -15.84 5.26 1.94
N ALA A 75 -16.15 5.16 3.22
CA ALA A 75 -16.33 6.28 4.12
C ALA A 75 -15.36 6.21 5.29
N PHE A 76 -14.85 7.35 5.74
CA PHE A 76 -14.10 7.43 6.98
C PHE A 76 -15.01 7.99 8.06
N CYS A 77 -15.41 7.15 9.01
CA CYS A 77 -16.36 7.44 10.08
C CYS A 77 -15.60 7.79 11.37
N ARG A 78 -15.97 8.90 12.00
CA ARG A 78 -15.37 9.37 13.26
C ARG A 78 -16.19 9.00 14.48
N THR A 79 -17.45 8.60 14.27
CA THR A 79 -18.37 8.17 15.31
C THR A 79 -18.95 6.80 14.98
N ILE A 80 -19.47 6.12 16.01
CA ILE A 80 -20.15 4.84 15.82
C ILE A 80 -21.43 5.00 15.00
N ASP A 81 -22.14 6.12 15.19
CA ASP A 81 -23.40 6.40 14.50
C ASP A 81 -23.17 6.64 13.01
N GLU A 82 -22.10 7.35 12.62
CA GLU A 82 -21.69 7.47 11.22
C GLU A 82 -21.43 6.11 10.60
N ALA A 83 -20.65 5.24 11.28
CA ALA A 83 -20.36 3.91 10.79
C ALA A 83 -21.62 3.05 10.66
N GLN A 84 -22.50 3.06 11.67
CA GLN A 84 -23.77 2.33 11.64
C GLN A 84 -24.72 2.84 10.56
N ASN A 85 -24.78 4.14 10.32
CA ASN A 85 -25.61 4.70 9.26
C ASN A 85 -25.09 4.31 7.87
N TYR A 86 -23.77 4.33 7.68
CA TYR A 86 -23.17 3.94 6.40
C TYR A 86 -23.48 2.49 6.05
N VAL A 87 -23.35 1.55 7.00
CA VAL A 87 -23.54 0.11 6.74
C VAL A 87 -24.98 -0.27 6.43
N LYS A 88 -26.00 0.54 6.82
CA LYS A 88 -27.40 0.25 6.51
C LYS A 88 -27.71 0.11 5.02
N SER A 89 -26.87 0.70 4.17
CA SER A 89 -27.04 0.68 2.72
C SER A 89 -26.47 -0.56 2.03
N TYR A 90 -25.83 -1.47 2.77
CA TYR A 90 -25.06 -2.59 2.19
C TYR A 90 -25.33 -3.90 2.92
N GLU A 91 -25.36 -5.01 2.17
CA GLU A 91 -25.54 -6.36 2.74
C GLU A 91 -24.30 -6.84 3.50
N ALA A 92 -23.12 -6.52 2.98
CA ALA A 92 -21.84 -6.90 3.57
C ALA A 92 -20.84 -5.75 3.51
N VAL A 93 -20.15 -5.51 4.61
CA VAL A 93 -19.16 -4.43 4.75
C VAL A 93 -17.88 -4.92 5.37
N LEU A 94 -16.81 -4.18 5.12
CA LEU A 94 -15.53 -4.30 5.80
C LEU A 94 -15.25 -3.03 6.60
N TYR A 95 -14.87 -3.22 7.85
CA TYR A 95 -14.29 -2.20 8.70
C TYR A 95 -12.76 -2.28 8.60
N LYS A 96 -12.10 -1.15 8.44
CA LYS A 96 -10.65 -1.08 8.31
C LYS A 96 -10.08 -0.03 9.26
N ALA A 97 -9.24 -0.46 10.20
CA ALA A 97 -8.55 0.46 11.11
C ALA A 97 -7.70 1.47 10.29
N PRO A 98 -7.58 2.74 10.75
CA PRO A 98 -6.81 3.78 10.08
C PRO A 98 -5.38 3.36 9.75
N TRP A 99 -4.75 2.66 10.69
CA TRP A 99 -3.43 2.07 10.52
C TRP A 99 -3.48 0.61 10.92
N SER A 100 -3.11 -0.26 9.99
CA SER A 100 -3.04 -1.70 10.23
C SER A 100 -1.91 -2.30 9.39
N CYS A 101 -1.51 -3.52 9.74
CA CYS A 101 -0.47 -4.25 9.02
C CYS A 101 -1.00 -5.62 8.64
N SER A 102 -0.76 -6.03 7.40
CA SER A 102 -1.03 -7.39 6.91
C SER A 102 -2.46 -7.88 7.19
N GLY A 103 -3.47 -7.07 6.91
CA GLY A 103 -4.88 -7.45 7.05
C GLY A 103 -5.43 -7.50 8.50
N ARG A 104 -4.59 -7.41 9.52
CA ARG A 104 -5.01 -7.57 10.94
C ARG A 104 -6.03 -6.54 11.43
N GLY A 105 -6.12 -5.40 10.77
CA GLY A 105 -7.07 -4.32 11.06
C GLY A 105 -8.33 -4.35 10.20
N VAL A 106 -8.54 -5.39 9.40
CA VAL A 106 -9.71 -5.56 8.52
C VAL A 106 -10.63 -6.62 9.12
N PHE A 107 -11.92 -6.34 9.22
CA PHE A 107 -12.92 -7.26 9.79
C PHE A 107 -14.33 -6.87 9.32
N SER A 108 -15.28 -7.82 9.35
CA SER A 108 -16.65 -7.64 8.86
C SER A 108 -17.70 -7.42 9.97
N SER A 109 -17.35 -7.63 11.24
CA SER A 109 -18.30 -7.54 12.36
C SER A 109 -17.60 -7.17 13.66
N GLY A 110 -18.39 -6.73 14.66
CA GLY A 110 -17.89 -6.43 16.00
C GLY A 110 -17.94 -4.95 16.35
N LEU A 111 -19.11 -4.41 16.71
CA LEU A 111 -19.31 -3.00 17.06
C LEU A 111 -18.42 -2.52 18.20
N ASP A 112 -18.13 -3.35 19.20
CA ASP A 112 -17.23 -2.97 20.29
C ASP A 112 -15.81 -2.76 19.80
N ARG A 113 -15.36 -3.58 18.83
CA ARG A 113 -14.06 -3.37 18.15
C ARG A 113 -14.07 -2.07 17.35
N VAL A 114 -15.16 -1.74 16.66
CA VAL A 114 -15.33 -0.46 15.96
C VAL A 114 -15.22 0.71 16.92
N ARG A 115 -15.95 0.69 18.06
CA ARG A 115 -15.89 1.72 19.11
C ARG A 115 -14.48 1.92 19.64
N LYS A 116 -13.80 0.81 19.96
CA LYS A 116 -12.42 0.84 20.45
C LYS A 116 -11.48 1.50 19.45
N ILE A 117 -11.55 1.12 18.15
CA ILE A 117 -10.69 1.69 17.11
C ILE A 117 -10.97 3.19 16.92
N ILE A 118 -12.25 3.59 16.88
CA ILE A 118 -12.62 5.00 16.77
C ILE A 118 -12.04 5.80 17.94
N HIS A 119 -12.16 5.28 19.17
CA HIS A 119 -11.62 5.94 20.35
C HIS A 119 -10.09 6.04 20.34
N GLU A 120 -9.38 4.96 19.98
CA GLU A 120 -7.92 4.89 20.02
C GLU A 120 -7.24 5.55 18.83
N GLN A 121 -7.89 5.51 17.64
CA GLN A 121 -7.28 5.93 16.37
C GLN A 121 -8.02 7.09 15.68
N GLY A 122 -9.07 7.64 16.30
CA GLY A 122 -9.78 8.82 15.82
C GLY A 122 -10.74 8.59 14.66
N GLY A 123 -11.01 7.32 14.29
CA GLY A 123 -11.96 6.96 13.24
C GLY A 123 -11.75 5.55 12.71
N ILE A 124 -12.56 5.17 11.73
CA ILE A 124 -12.51 3.88 11.04
C ILE A 124 -12.95 4.05 9.59
N ALA A 125 -12.29 3.40 8.66
CA ALA A 125 -12.80 3.30 7.30
C ALA A 125 -13.81 2.16 7.20
N VAL A 126 -14.90 2.41 6.46
CA VAL A 126 -15.95 1.43 6.21
C VAL A 126 -16.22 1.39 4.72
N GLU A 127 -16.26 0.21 4.14
CA GLU A 127 -16.53 0.02 2.72
C GLU A 127 -17.44 -1.20 2.49
N PRO A 128 -18.22 -1.25 1.40
CA PRO A 128 -18.90 -2.48 0.98
C PRO A 128 -17.88 -3.58 0.71
N PHE A 129 -18.27 -4.82 0.97
CA PHE A 129 -17.48 -5.96 0.53
C PHE A 129 -17.61 -6.13 -0.99
N PHE A 130 -16.49 -6.09 -1.69
CA PHE A 130 -16.43 -6.32 -3.13
C PHE A 130 -15.75 -7.67 -3.39
N ALA A 131 -16.50 -8.62 -3.98
CA ALA A 131 -15.87 -9.76 -4.62
C ALA A 131 -15.07 -9.25 -5.83
N HIS A 132 -13.82 -9.63 -5.92
CA HIS A 132 -12.90 -9.14 -6.94
C HIS A 132 -12.15 -10.31 -7.62
N ASP A 133 -11.63 -10.03 -8.81
CA ASP A 133 -11.00 -11.04 -9.65
C ASP A 133 -9.49 -11.14 -9.36
N GLN A 134 -8.84 -9.98 -9.13
CA GLN A 134 -7.38 -9.90 -8.96
C GLN A 134 -6.97 -8.69 -8.14
N ASP A 135 -6.02 -8.90 -7.22
CA ASP A 135 -5.29 -7.86 -6.49
C ASP A 135 -4.05 -7.42 -7.27
N PHE A 136 -3.79 -6.13 -7.28
CA PHE A 136 -2.58 -5.56 -7.86
C PHE A 136 -2.22 -4.24 -7.18
N ALA A 137 -1.02 -3.73 -7.45
CA ALA A 137 -0.62 -2.40 -7.02
C ALA A 137 0.11 -1.66 -8.15
N MET A 138 0.05 -0.35 -8.11
CA MET A 138 0.95 0.52 -8.86
C MET A 138 1.99 1.07 -7.91
N GLU A 139 3.25 0.89 -8.28
CA GLU A 139 4.41 1.30 -7.50
C GLU A 139 4.98 2.60 -8.08
N PHE A 140 5.29 3.53 -7.20
CA PHE A 140 5.83 4.85 -7.53
C PHE A 140 7.00 5.19 -6.61
N TYR A 141 7.73 6.23 -7.00
CA TYR A 141 8.70 6.88 -6.13
C TYR A 141 8.41 8.39 -6.11
N CYS A 142 8.11 8.93 -4.93
CA CYS A 142 7.94 10.36 -4.74
C CYS A 142 9.31 11.02 -4.56
N ARG A 143 9.66 11.91 -5.48
CA ARG A 143 10.83 12.79 -5.44
C ARG A 143 10.45 14.15 -4.87
N ALA A 144 11.40 15.07 -4.82
CA ALA A 144 11.15 16.42 -4.32
C ALA A 144 10.17 17.22 -5.20
N ASP A 145 10.13 16.93 -6.50
CA ASP A 145 9.45 17.68 -7.54
C ASP A 145 8.47 16.86 -8.40
N ALA A 146 8.48 15.54 -8.28
CA ALA A 146 7.65 14.67 -9.10
C ALA A 146 7.33 13.33 -8.39
N VAL A 147 6.24 12.70 -8.80
CA VAL A 147 5.93 11.30 -8.50
C VAL A 147 6.20 10.48 -9.76
N VAL A 148 7.11 9.52 -9.67
CA VAL A 148 7.58 8.72 -10.81
C VAL A 148 7.01 7.31 -10.70
N TYR A 149 6.32 6.85 -11.73
CA TYR A 149 5.83 5.47 -11.83
C TYR A 149 7.00 4.49 -12.02
N GLU A 150 7.07 3.46 -11.19
CA GLU A 150 8.11 2.41 -11.24
C GLU A 150 7.63 1.11 -11.89
N GLY A 151 6.32 0.83 -11.81
CA GLY A 151 5.73 -0.35 -12.44
C GLY A 151 4.43 -0.82 -11.78
N LEU A 152 3.81 -1.81 -12.40
CA LEU A 152 2.65 -2.53 -11.90
C LEU A 152 3.12 -3.83 -11.25
N SER A 153 2.58 -4.16 -10.11
CA SER A 153 2.81 -5.43 -9.41
C SER A 153 1.49 -6.18 -9.22
N VAL A 154 1.46 -7.47 -9.54
CA VAL A 154 0.29 -8.33 -9.35
C VAL A 154 0.60 -9.27 -8.19
N PHE A 155 -0.33 -9.35 -7.23
CA PHE A 155 -0.14 -10.20 -6.05
C PHE A 155 -1.37 -11.08 -5.80
N ARG A 156 -1.18 -12.08 -4.95
CA ARG A 156 -2.24 -12.97 -4.52
C ARG A 156 -2.45 -12.86 -3.03
N THR A 157 -3.69 -12.98 -2.63
CA THR A 157 -4.13 -13.09 -1.23
C THR A 157 -4.84 -14.43 -1.02
N ASP A 158 -4.92 -14.89 0.23
CA ASP A 158 -5.77 -16.02 0.60
C ASP A 158 -7.24 -15.57 0.77
N ALA A 159 -8.14 -16.52 1.06
CA ALA A 159 -9.56 -16.23 1.28
C ALA A 159 -9.82 -15.28 2.47
N ALA A 160 -8.87 -15.09 3.37
CA ALA A 160 -8.94 -14.16 4.48
C ALA A 160 -8.30 -12.78 4.15
N GLY A 161 -7.78 -12.60 2.94
CA GLY A 161 -7.11 -11.38 2.49
C GLY A 161 -5.64 -11.26 2.94
N HIS A 162 -5.01 -12.35 3.41
CA HIS A 162 -3.60 -12.31 3.75
C HIS A 162 -2.73 -12.46 2.51
N TYR A 163 -1.69 -11.66 2.43
CA TYR A 163 -0.73 -11.68 1.34
C TYR A 163 -0.01 -13.03 1.21
N LEU A 164 0.00 -13.60 0.02
CA LEU A 164 0.68 -14.85 -0.35
C LEU A 164 1.97 -14.61 -1.14
N GLY A 165 1.99 -13.62 -2.02
CA GLY A 165 3.16 -13.34 -2.86
C GLY A 165 2.83 -12.54 -4.11
N ASN A 166 3.87 -12.20 -4.88
CA ASN A 166 3.77 -11.45 -6.14
C ASN A 166 4.16 -12.30 -7.35
N LEU A 167 3.50 -12.07 -8.46
CA LEU A 167 3.96 -12.56 -9.76
C LEU A 167 5.24 -11.81 -10.17
N LEU A 168 6.20 -12.55 -10.70
CA LEU A 168 7.40 -12.02 -11.36
C LEU A 168 7.24 -12.22 -12.85
N ASP A 169 7.03 -11.15 -13.59
CA ASP A 169 6.98 -11.18 -15.07
C ASP A 169 7.27 -9.79 -15.64
N ASP A 170 7.34 -9.69 -16.96
CA ASP A 170 7.40 -8.39 -17.63
C ASP A 170 6.08 -7.61 -17.48
N GLN A 171 6.16 -6.29 -17.65
CA GLN A 171 5.01 -5.41 -17.40
C GLN A 171 3.83 -5.69 -18.34
N ALA A 172 4.09 -6.09 -19.58
CA ALA A 172 3.03 -6.39 -20.55
C ALA A 172 2.27 -7.66 -20.13
N ARG A 173 2.98 -8.70 -19.69
CA ARG A 173 2.37 -9.94 -19.20
C ARG A 173 1.64 -9.72 -17.88
N LEU A 174 2.21 -8.95 -16.94
CA LEU A 174 1.51 -8.61 -15.69
C LEU A 174 0.16 -7.93 -15.97
N GLN A 175 0.09 -7.05 -16.97
CA GLN A 175 -1.17 -6.40 -17.36
C GLN A 175 -2.21 -7.41 -17.87
N THR A 176 -1.80 -8.47 -18.58
CA THR A 176 -2.77 -9.47 -19.08
C THR A 176 -3.46 -10.25 -17.97
N HIS A 177 -2.83 -10.37 -16.79
CA HIS A 177 -3.46 -11.03 -15.64
C HIS A 177 -4.64 -10.23 -15.06
N LEU A 178 -4.76 -8.93 -15.37
CA LEU A 178 -5.76 -8.07 -14.74
C LEU A 178 -7.13 -8.10 -15.44
N ASN A 179 -7.21 -8.68 -16.64
CA ASN A 179 -8.46 -8.70 -17.42
C ASN A 179 -9.14 -7.32 -17.51
N VAL A 180 -8.34 -6.28 -17.74
CA VAL A 180 -8.77 -4.87 -17.87
C VAL A 180 -8.12 -4.29 -19.12
N ALA A 181 -8.83 -3.42 -19.84
CA ALA A 181 -8.29 -2.74 -21.00
C ALA A 181 -7.00 -1.96 -20.63
N PRO A 182 -5.90 -2.10 -21.37
CA PRO A 182 -4.63 -1.40 -21.08
C PRO A 182 -4.78 0.12 -21.04
N GLU A 183 -5.72 0.67 -21.80
CA GLU A 183 -6.07 2.09 -21.81
C GLU A 183 -6.61 2.54 -20.46
N HIS A 184 -7.44 1.72 -19.80
CA HIS A 184 -7.97 2.00 -18.46
C HIS A 184 -6.86 2.05 -17.41
N LEU A 185 -5.91 1.10 -17.44
CA LEU A 185 -4.74 1.12 -16.56
C LEU A 185 -3.90 2.39 -16.79
N THR A 186 -3.73 2.79 -18.05
CA THR A 186 -2.98 4.01 -18.39
C THR A 186 -3.68 5.27 -17.89
N LEU A 187 -5.01 5.36 -18.02
CA LEU A 187 -5.79 6.49 -17.53
C LEU A 187 -5.76 6.58 -16.00
N VAL A 188 -5.95 5.44 -15.30
CA VAL A 188 -5.87 5.38 -13.84
C VAL A 188 -4.48 5.78 -13.36
N ARG A 189 -3.41 5.26 -13.97
CA ARG A 189 -2.03 5.63 -13.65
C ARG A 189 -1.80 7.14 -13.75
N LYS A 190 -2.14 7.75 -14.89
CA LYS A 190 -1.92 9.19 -15.12
C LYS A 190 -2.69 10.06 -14.13
N GLN A 191 -3.92 9.67 -13.80
CA GLN A 191 -4.72 10.42 -12.84
C GLN A 191 -4.19 10.24 -11.41
N LEU A 192 -3.72 9.03 -11.10
CA LEU A 192 -3.11 8.71 -9.82
C LEU A 192 -1.79 9.45 -9.62
N GLU A 193 -0.91 9.52 -10.65
CA GLU A 193 0.33 10.31 -10.61
C GLU A 193 0.03 11.78 -10.20
N LYS A 194 -0.93 12.44 -10.87
CA LYS A 194 -1.34 13.81 -10.55
C LYS A 194 -1.87 13.97 -9.13
N ALA A 195 -2.71 13.04 -8.69
CA ALA A 195 -3.30 13.08 -7.36
C ALA A 195 -2.25 12.85 -6.26
N LEU A 196 -1.29 11.93 -6.50
CA LEU A 196 -0.17 11.68 -5.59
C LEU A 196 0.80 12.87 -5.56
N GLU A 197 1.09 13.54 -6.67
CA GLU A 197 1.90 14.77 -6.68
C GLU A 197 1.30 15.84 -5.78
N LYS A 198 0.02 16.13 -5.95
CA LYS A 198 -0.74 17.08 -5.11
C LYS A 198 -0.73 16.70 -3.63
N LEU A 199 -0.78 15.40 -3.34
CA LEU A 199 -0.83 14.87 -1.98
C LEU A 199 0.53 14.88 -1.27
N LEU A 200 1.60 14.51 -1.98
CA LEU A 200 2.88 14.11 -1.39
C LEU A 200 4.02 15.12 -1.56
N ILE A 201 4.05 15.90 -2.65
CA ILE A 201 5.15 16.84 -2.89
C ILE A 201 5.25 17.85 -1.75
N GLY A 202 6.47 18.06 -1.28
CA GLY A 202 6.78 18.91 -0.10
C GLY A 202 6.50 18.26 1.26
N LYS A 203 5.91 17.04 1.30
CA LYS A 203 5.55 16.35 2.55
C LYS A 203 6.18 14.97 2.71
N TYR A 204 6.52 14.32 1.60
CA TYR A 204 7.07 12.98 1.59
C TYR A 204 8.06 12.80 0.45
N ILE A 205 9.14 12.05 0.71
CA ILE A 205 10.09 11.57 -0.30
C ILE A 205 10.36 10.10 -0.02
N GLY A 206 10.15 9.25 -1.04
CA GLY A 206 10.37 7.81 -0.91
C GLY A 206 9.43 6.95 -1.74
N PRO A 207 9.47 5.62 -1.53
CA PRO A 207 8.62 4.67 -2.23
C PRO A 207 7.14 4.83 -1.87
N VAL A 208 6.27 4.66 -2.85
CA VAL A 208 4.81 4.72 -2.71
C VAL A 208 4.18 3.54 -3.43
N GLY A 209 3.44 2.69 -2.71
CA GLY A 209 2.60 1.68 -3.31
C GLY A 209 1.13 2.03 -3.14
N VAL A 210 0.33 1.89 -4.19
CA VAL A 210 -1.12 2.04 -4.11
C VAL A 210 -1.76 0.70 -4.46
N ASP A 211 -2.35 0.07 -3.45
CA ASP A 211 -3.05 -1.21 -3.62
C ASP A 211 -4.39 -0.99 -4.29
N MET A 212 -4.71 -1.85 -5.22
CA MET A 212 -5.87 -1.79 -6.10
C MET A 212 -6.47 -3.19 -6.28
N MET A 213 -7.67 -3.26 -6.83
CA MET A 213 -8.26 -4.53 -7.25
C MET A 213 -9.04 -4.36 -8.56
N VAL A 214 -9.24 -5.47 -9.25
CA VAL A 214 -10.09 -5.54 -10.45
C VAL A 214 -11.31 -6.40 -10.15
N ALA A 215 -12.47 -5.93 -10.57
CA ALA A 215 -13.69 -6.71 -10.62
C ALA A 215 -14.50 -6.33 -11.86
N ARG A 216 -15.00 -7.33 -12.57
CA ARG A 216 -15.86 -7.12 -13.74
C ARG A 216 -15.29 -6.11 -14.73
N GLN A 217 -13.99 -6.22 -15.04
CA GLN A 217 -13.24 -5.35 -15.95
C GLN A 217 -13.16 -3.87 -15.54
N LYS A 218 -13.50 -3.54 -14.30
CA LYS A 218 -13.32 -2.21 -13.71
C LYS A 218 -12.25 -2.24 -12.61
N ILE A 219 -11.66 -1.09 -12.34
CA ILE A 219 -10.58 -0.93 -11.39
C ILE A 219 -11.11 -0.28 -10.11
N HIS A 220 -10.82 -0.85 -8.95
CA HIS A 220 -10.87 -0.12 -7.68
C HIS A 220 -9.53 0.61 -7.51
N PRO A 221 -9.48 1.93 -7.71
CA PRO A 221 -8.22 2.62 -7.98
C PRO A 221 -7.41 2.97 -6.73
N CYS A 222 -7.94 2.72 -5.53
CA CYS A 222 -7.22 2.94 -4.28
C CYS A 222 -7.86 2.18 -3.12
N VAL A 223 -7.32 1.03 -2.76
CA VAL A 223 -7.67 0.26 -1.57
C VAL A 223 -6.86 0.76 -0.37
N GLU A 224 -5.57 1.00 -0.57
CA GLU A 224 -4.62 1.45 0.46
C GLU A 224 -3.45 2.21 -0.18
N ILE A 225 -2.90 3.19 0.56
CA ILE A 225 -1.67 3.89 0.21
C ILE A 225 -0.57 3.46 1.17
N ASN A 226 0.53 2.96 0.62
CA ASN A 226 1.70 2.48 1.35
C ASN A 226 2.89 3.44 1.13
N LEU A 227 3.22 4.28 2.12
CA LEU A 227 4.37 5.21 2.06
C LEU A 227 5.62 4.52 2.63
N ARG A 228 6.02 3.46 1.97
CA ARG A 228 7.14 2.58 2.33
C ARG A 228 7.49 1.66 1.17
N ASN A 229 8.58 0.92 1.30
CA ASN A 229 8.81 -0.22 0.42
C ASN A 229 7.66 -1.22 0.54
N THR A 230 7.28 -1.83 -0.56
CA THR A 230 6.24 -2.85 -0.66
C THR A 230 6.83 -4.15 -1.20
N MET A 231 6.11 -5.24 -1.01
CA MET A 231 6.49 -6.52 -1.62
C MET A 231 6.36 -6.45 -3.15
N GLY A 232 5.43 -5.64 -3.67
CA GLY A 232 5.29 -5.36 -5.09
C GLY A 232 6.52 -4.68 -5.66
N ARG A 233 7.02 -3.62 -5.00
CA ARG A 233 8.26 -2.95 -5.41
C ARG A 233 9.46 -3.89 -5.37
N CYS A 234 9.57 -4.74 -4.34
CA CYS A 234 10.61 -5.79 -4.29
C CYS A 234 10.52 -6.74 -5.48
N ALA A 235 9.31 -7.19 -5.84
CA ALA A 235 9.11 -8.08 -6.99
C ALA A 235 9.55 -7.42 -8.30
N LEU A 236 9.25 -6.13 -8.52
CA LEU A 236 9.72 -5.38 -9.68
C LEU A 236 11.25 -5.35 -9.76
N PHE A 237 11.95 -5.05 -8.67
CA PHE A 237 13.41 -5.02 -8.65
C PHE A 237 14.04 -6.39 -8.81
N ILE A 238 13.46 -7.44 -8.21
CA ILE A 238 13.91 -8.82 -8.39
C ILE A 238 13.82 -9.22 -9.86
N TYR A 239 12.67 -8.97 -10.51
CA TYR A 239 12.50 -9.27 -11.92
C TYR A 239 13.44 -8.46 -12.80
N LYS A 240 13.59 -7.16 -12.55
CA LYS A 240 14.51 -6.28 -13.29
C LYS A 240 15.97 -6.74 -13.19
N ALA A 241 16.39 -7.19 -12.02
CA ALA A 241 17.75 -7.69 -11.80
C ALA A 241 17.99 -9.06 -12.45
N LYS A 242 16.97 -9.91 -12.51
CA LYS A 242 17.03 -11.25 -13.09
C LYS A 242 15.69 -11.59 -13.76
N PRO A 243 15.52 -11.21 -15.03
CA PRO A 243 14.29 -11.45 -15.79
C PRO A 243 14.00 -12.95 -15.93
N ARG A 244 13.18 -13.46 -15.03
CA ARG A 244 12.73 -14.85 -15.01
C ARG A 244 11.31 -14.88 -14.43
N PRO A 245 10.31 -15.33 -15.21
CA PRO A 245 8.95 -15.51 -14.71
C PRO A 245 8.91 -16.42 -13.49
N GLY A 246 8.06 -16.08 -12.51
CA GLY A 246 7.96 -16.85 -11.28
C GLY A 246 6.96 -16.25 -10.29
N PHE A 247 6.90 -16.86 -9.11
CA PHE A 247 6.11 -16.38 -7.99
C PHE A 247 7.03 -16.11 -6.80
N PHE A 248 7.06 -14.87 -6.36
CA PHE A 248 7.87 -14.40 -5.23
C PHE A 248 7.04 -14.36 -3.96
N SER A 249 7.45 -15.10 -2.95
CA SER A 249 6.81 -15.17 -1.64
C SER A 249 7.82 -15.11 -0.51
N LEU A 250 7.32 -15.00 0.72
CA LEU A 250 8.13 -15.06 1.93
C LEU A 250 7.82 -16.37 2.68
N LEU A 251 8.85 -17.20 2.88
CA LEU A 251 8.77 -18.39 3.70
C LEU A 251 9.20 -18.04 5.13
N ASN A 252 8.35 -18.30 6.11
CA ASN A 252 8.73 -18.26 7.53
C ASN A 252 9.14 -19.68 7.96
N LYS A 253 10.41 -19.84 8.31
CA LYS A 253 10.93 -21.07 8.87
C LYS A 253 11.63 -20.76 10.20
N ASP A 254 11.11 -21.31 11.28
CA ASP A 254 11.64 -21.15 12.64
C ASP A 254 11.82 -19.69 13.08
N GLY A 255 10.85 -18.83 12.72
CA GLY A 255 10.87 -17.41 13.03
C GLY A 255 11.80 -16.57 12.13
N GLN A 256 12.47 -17.18 11.18
CA GLN A 256 13.28 -16.49 10.17
C GLN A 256 12.52 -16.42 8.84
N ILE A 257 12.58 -15.26 8.20
CA ILE A 257 11.90 -14.99 6.92
C ILE A 257 12.92 -15.13 5.79
N PHE A 258 12.59 -15.98 4.82
CA PHE A 258 13.41 -16.22 3.63
C PHE A 258 12.61 -15.87 2.38
N PRO A 259 13.23 -15.16 1.41
CA PRO A 259 12.62 -14.98 0.09
C PRO A 259 12.60 -16.32 -0.66
N LEU A 260 11.46 -16.65 -1.24
CA LEU A 260 11.25 -17.84 -2.07
C LEU A 260 10.78 -17.41 -3.44
N ILE A 261 11.43 -17.91 -4.50
CA ILE A 261 10.99 -17.73 -5.89
C ILE A 261 10.72 -19.12 -6.47
N THR A 262 9.46 -19.36 -6.83
CA THR A 262 9.05 -20.60 -7.49
C THR A 262 8.75 -20.31 -8.96
N PRO A 263 9.14 -21.19 -9.91
CA PRO A 263 8.72 -21.06 -11.30
C PRO A 263 7.18 -21.09 -11.41
N ILE A 264 6.62 -20.34 -12.33
CA ILE A 264 5.24 -20.50 -12.79
C ILE A 264 5.28 -21.24 -14.12
N SER A 265 4.53 -22.35 -14.16
CA SER A 265 4.31 -23.15 -15.37
C SER A 265 3.42 -22.41 -16.38
#